data_d8f061f120b33c52af3a91db17d7f454
#
_entry.id   d8f061f120b33c52af3a91db17d7f454
#
_cell.length_a   1.000
_cell.length_b   1.000
_cell.length_c   1.000
_cell.angle_alpha   90.00
_cell.angle_beta   90.00
_cell.angle_gamma   90.00
#
_symmetry.space_group_name_H-M   'P 1'
#
loop_
_entity.id
_entity.type
_entity.pdbx_description
1 polymer ?
#
loop_
_entity_poly.entity_id
_entity_poly.type
_entity_poly.pdbx_seq_one_letter_code
_entity_poly.pdbx_strand_id
1 'polypeptide(L)'
;LTDAEKSAINSALSDVHDTFARDIYVYVEEASSVPAELNYNPLYGRVKNTASIPSVDRVLTKHTFAARIFYNNRQPEEIVDANAQMNLLASDGKIRIKVKSDAHEKIKICSRIEVDSELYVVDGDPKIIGPFDSQFFSIHLKREN
;
A
#
# COMPACT_ATOMS: atom_id res chain seq x y z
N LEU A 1 6.74 25.16 22.32
CA LEU A 1 6.91 23.75 22.52
C LEU A 1 8.36 23.32 22.36
N THR A 2 8.87 22.61 23.34
CA THR A 2 10.24 22.06 23.28
C THR A 2 10.28 20.83 22.37
N ASP A 3 11.47 20.45 21.94
CA ASP A 3 11.63 19.23 21.10
C ASP A 3 11.20 17.97 21.86
N ALA A 4 11.40 17.93 23.17
CA ALA A 4 10.94 16.84 24.02
C ALA A 4 9.40 16.76 24.06
N GLU A 5 8.72 17.87 24.11
CA GLU A 5 7.25 17.92 24.09
C GLU A 5 6.69 17.49 22.74
N LYS A 6 7.31 17.93 21.65
CA LYS A 6 6.94 17.51 20.29
C LYS A 6 7.14 16.01 20.11
N SER A 7 8.24 15.48 20.60
CA SER A 7 8.52 14.04 20.56
C SER A 7 7.48 13.24 21.36
N ALA A 8 7.09 13.74 22.53
CA ALA A 8 6.05 13.09 23.34
C ALA A 8 4.69 13.07 22.62
N ILE A 9 4.33 14.16 21.96
CA ILE A 9 3.09 14.24 21.19
C ILE A 9 3.13 13.27 19.97
N ASN A 10 4.24 13.24 19.26
CA ASN A 10 4.41 12.35 18.12
C ASN A 10 4.36 10.87 18.55
N SER A 11 4.96 10.54 19.69
CA SER A 11 4.91 9.21 20.27
C SER A 11 3.48 8.80 20.66
N ALA A 12 2.73 9.72 21.28
CA ALA A 12 1.34 9.46 21.64
C ALA A 12 0.45 9.24 20.41
N LEU A 13 0.66 10.02 19.35
CA LEU A 13 -0.07 9.85 18.08
C LEU A 13 0.27 8.54 17.41
N SER A 14 1.53 8.11 17.49
CA SER A 14 1.96 6.80 16.98
C SER A 14 1.29 5.67 17.75
N ASP A 15 1.19 5.76 19.07
CA ASP A 15 0.52 4.76 19.91
C ASP A 15 -0.96 4.65 19.59
N VAL A 16 -1.63 5.78 19.40
CA VAL A 16 -3.04 5.82 18.98
C VAL A 16 -3.20 5.17 17.59
N HIS A 17 -2.32 5.49 16.68
CA HIS A 17 -2.34 4.88 15.35
C HIS A 17 -2.21 3.36 15.45
N ASP A 18 -1.24 2.87 16.19
CA ASP A 18 -0.98 1.44 16.34
C ASP A 18 -2.14 0.70 17.04
N THR A 19 -2.82 1.39 17.97
CA THR A 19 -3.96 0.82 18.67
C THR A 19 -5.14 0.53 17.74
N PHE A 20 -5.40 1.42 16.80
CA PHE A 20 -6.55 1.31 15.88
C PHE A 20 -6.17 0.79 14.49
N ALA A 21 -4.89 0.54 14.25
CA ALA A 21 -4.43 0.05 12.96
C ALA A 21 -4.73 -1.44 12.78
N ARG A 22 -4.98 -1.82 11.53
CA ARG A 22 -5.09 -3.22 11.12
C ARG A 22 -4.03 -3.52 10.07
N ASP A 23 -3.68 -4.78 9.92
CA ASP A 23 -2.70 -5.20 8.94
C ASP A 23 -3.25 -5.07 7.52
N ILE A 24 -2.47 -4.44 6.67
CA ILE A 24 -2.69 -4.42 5.23
C ILE A 24 -1.51 -5.08 4.54
N TYR A 25 -1.73 -5.56 3.33
CA TYR A 25 -0.68 -6.21 2.55
C TYR A 25 -0.40 -5.39 1.30
N VAL A 26 0.85 -5.03 1.13
CA VAL A 26 1.31 -4.23 -0.01
C VAL A 26 2.12 -5.14 -0.93
N TYR A 27 1.69 -5.26 -2.17
CA TYR A 27 2.37 -6.09 -3.17
C TYR A 27 3.24 -5.21 -4.06
N VAL A 28 4.55 -5.48 -4.03
CA VAL A 28 5.55 -4.77 -4.81
C VAL A 28 6.17 -5.73 -5.81
N GLU A 29 6.24 -5.31 -7.05
CA GLU A 29 6.98 -6.07 -8.08
C GLU A 29 8.46 -5.77 -7.94
N GLU A 30 9.22 -6.78 -7.50
CA GLU A 30 10.67 -6.67 -7.42
C GLU A 30 11.30 -7.47 -8.56
N ALA A 31 12.28 -6.84 -9.21
CA ALA A 31 13.05 -7.49 -10.25
C ALA A 31 14.07 -8.42 -9.61
N SER A 32 13.92 -9.73 -9.80
CA SER A 32 14.97 -10.68 -9.46
C SER A 32 15.78 -10.98 -10.71
N SER A 33 17.09 -10.68 -10.70
CA SER A 33 17.98 -11.07 -11.76
C SER A 33 18.28 -12.57 -11.63
N VAL A 34 17.89 -13.35 -12.64
CA VAL A 34 18.32 -14.74 -12.72
C VAL A 34 19.81 -14.75 -13.08
N PRO A 35 20.67 -15.46 -12.32
CA PRO A 35 22.09 -15.51 -12.62
C PRO A 35 22.30 -16.08 -14.04
N ALA A 36 23.16 -15.43 -14.82
CA ALA A 36 23.49 -15.84 -16.19
C ALA A 36 24.05 -17.27 -16.27
N GLU A 37 24.56 -17.76 -15.17
CA GLU A 37 25.10 -19.13 -15.04
C GLU A 37 24.10 -20.23 -15.36
N LEU A 38 22.80 -19.98 -15.14
CA LEU A 38 21.76 -20.97 -15.44
C LEU A 38 21.61 -21.26 -16.94
N ASN A 39 22.11 -20.39 -17.80
CA ASN A 39 22.03 -20.53 -19.23
C ASN A 39 23.32 -21.09 -19.85
N TYR A 40 24.33 -21.37 -19.02
CA TYR A 40 25.60 -21.92 -19.48
C TYR A 40 25.48 -23.43 -19.72
N ASN A 41 25.87 -23.87 -20.92
CA ASN A 41 25.93 -25.28 -21.24
C ASN A 41 27.41 -25.75 -21.25
N PRO A 42 27.84 -26.53 -20.24
CA PRO A 42 29.20 -26.97 -20.13
C PRO A 42 29.69 -27.89 -21.26
N LEU A 43 28.74 -28.57 -21.94
CA LEU A 43 29.08 -29.46 -23.06
C LEU A 43 29.63 -28.70 -24.28
N TYR A 44 29.19 -27.47 -24.47
CA TYR A 44 29.59 -26.64 -25.60
C TYR A 44 30.55 -25.53 -25.23
N GLY A 45 30.85 -25.36 -23.93
CA GLY A 45 31.77 -24.34 -23.44
C GLY A 45 31.32 -22.90 -23.70
N ARG A 46 30.05 -22.70 -23.95
CA ARG A 46 29.46 -21.39 -24.24
C ARG A 46 28.03 -21.27 -23.71
N VAL A 47 27.60 -20.04 -23.58
CA VAL A 47 26.21 -19.75 -23.15
C VAL A 47 25.24 -20.31 -24.19
N LYS A 48 24.27 -21.10 -23.75
CA LYS A 48 23.33 -21.80 -24.60
C LYS A 48 22.44 -20.88 -25.42
N ASN A 49 22.18 -19.69 -24.92
CA ASN A 49 21.32 -18.73 -25.59
C ASN A 49 22.04 -17.39 -25.70
N THR A 50 22.46 -17.07 -26.93
CA THR A 50 23.14 -15.80 -27.22
C THR A 50 22.20 -14.59 -27.16
N ALA A 51 20.89 -14.81 -27.14
CA ALA A 51 19.90 -13.76 -26.94
C ALA A 51 19.58 -13.54 -25.45
N SER A 52 20.46 -13.99 -24.55
CA SER A 52 20.26 -13.85 -23.13
C SER A 52 20.36 -12.40 -22.67
N ILE A 53 19.33 -11.66 -22.94
CA ILE A 53 18.89 -10.60 -22.08
C ILE A 53 18.56 -11.30 -20.75
N PRO A 54 19.19 -10.92 -19.62
CA PRO A 54 18.80 -11.50 -18.36
C PRO A 54 17.29 -11.32 -18.20
N SER A 55 16.58 -12.43 -18.21
CA SER A 55 15.14 -12.41 -18.00
C SER A 55 14.91 -11.91 -16.58
N VAL A 56 14.46 -10.67 -16.48
CA VAL A 56 14.07 -10.09 -15.21
C VAL A 56 12.75 -10.73 -14.84
N ASP A 57 12.78 -11.76 -14.03
CA ASP A 57 11.58 -12.31 -13.44
C ASP A 57 11.09 -11.31 -12.39
N ARG A 58 9.92 -10.75 -12.65
CA ARG A 58 9.26 -9.88 -11.69
C ARG A 58 8.52 -10.75 -10.69
N VAL A 59 9.00 -10.75 -9.46
CA VAL A 59 8.36 -11.45 -8.36
C VAL A 59 7.55 -10.45 -7.54
N LEU A 60 6.29 -10.78 -7.29
CA LEU A 60 5.46 -10.01 -6.38
C LEU A 60 5.87 -10.32 -4.94
N THR A 61 6.40 -9.33 -4.25
CA THR A 61 6.76 -9.44 -2.84
C THR A 61 5.66 -8.83 -1.99
N LYS A 62 5.22 -9.57 -0.98
CA LYS A 62 4.18 -9.16 -0.05
C LYS A 62 4.80 -8.54 1.19
N HIS A 63 4.45 -7.29 1.46
CA HIS A 63 4.86 -6.59 2.67
C HIS A 63 3.64 -6.33 3.55
N THR A 64 3.79 -6.53 4.87
CA THR A 64 2.72 -6.29 5.83
C THR A 64 2.98 -4.99 6.58
N PHE A 65 1.98 -4.11 6.61
CA PHE A 65 2.05 -2.84 7.33
C PHE A 65 0.78 -2.62 8.13
N ALA A 66 0.90 -1.85 9.21
CA ALA A 66 -0.24 -1.41 9.99
C ALA A 66 -0.83 -0.13 9.40
N ALA A 67 -2.12 -0.12 9.16
CA ALA A 67 -2.82 1.03 8.60
C ALA A 67 -4.18 1.21 9.25
N ARG A 68 -4.56 2.46 9.47
CA ARG A 68 -5.93 2.78 9.86
C ARG A 68 -6.77 2.87 8.59
N ILE A 69 -7.90 2.18 8.58
CA ILE A 69 -8.76 2.08 7.40
C ILE A 69 -10.01 2.90 7.63
N PHE A 70 -10.29 3.80 6.71
CA PHE A 70 -11.49 4.64 6.74
C PHE A 70 -12.33 4.32 5.52
N TYR A 71 -13.49 3.72 5.75
CA TYR A 71 -14.44 3.47 4.70
C TYR A 71 -15.15 4.77 4.34
N ASN A 72 -15.33 4.99 3.05
CA ASN A 72 -15.98 6.20 2.57
C ASN A 72 -17.50 6.04 2.72
N ASN A 73 -18.00 6.45 3.87
CA ASN A 73 -19.43 6.50 4.10
C ASN A 73 -19.96 7.83 3.58
N ARG A 74 -20.94 7.78 2.69
CA ARG A 74 -21.65 8.99 2.29
C ARG A 74 -22.37 9.57 3.50
N GLN A 75 -22.46 10.90 3.53
CA GLN A 75 -23.15 11.56 4.63
C GLN A 75 -24.63 11.21 4.65
N PRO A 76 -25.23 11.04 5.83
CA PRO A 76 -26.65 10.68 5.95
C PRO A 76 -27.62 11.62 5.23
N GLU A 77 -27.21 12.86 5.05
CA GLU A 77 -28.02 13.89 4.37
C GLU A 77 -28.24 13.61 2.88
N GLU A 78 -27.37 12.79 2.28
CA GLU A 78 -27.48 12.38 0.88
C GLU A 78 -28.37 11.15 0.69
N ILE A 79 -28.83 10.54 1.78
CA ILE A 79 -29.61 9.31 1.75
C ILE A 79 -31.09 9.67 1.72
N VAL A 80 -31.69 9.57 0.55
CA VAL A 80 -33.09 9.98 0.31
C VAL A 80 -34.07 8.83 0.59
N ASP A 81 -33.64 7.57 0.43
CA ASP A 81 -34.47 6.41 0.72
C ASP A 81 -33.64 5.20 1.16
N ALA A 82 -34.31 4.18 1.74
CA ALA A 82 -33.67 3.00 2.28
C ALA A 82 -33.02 2.11 1.21
N ASN A 83 -33.54 2.09 0.01
CA ASN A 83 -32.97 1.31 -1.09
C ASN A 83 -31.70 1.94 -1.62
N ALA A 84 -31.65 3.26 -1.72
CA ALA A 84 -30.45 4.00 -2.06
C ALA A 84 -29.36 3.79 -1.01
N GLN A 85 -29.73 3.70 0.26
CA GLN A 85 -28.83 3.46 1.36
C GLN A 85 -28.10 2.11 1.23
N MET A 86 -28.82 1.04 0.91
CA MET A 86 -28.22 -0.27 0.71
C MET A 86 -27.26 -0.31 -0.47
N ASN A 87 -27.61 0.34 -1.55
CA ASN A 87 -26.75 0.42 -2.73
C ASN A 87 -25.48 1.23 -2.46
N LEU A 88 -25.57 2.26 -1.64
CA LEU A 88 -24.43 3.09 -1.28
C LEU A 88 -23.42 2.37 -0.38
N LEU A 89 -23.89 1.51 0.50
CA LEU A 89 -23.03 0.69 1.35
C LEU A 89 -22.30 -0.39 0.54
N ALA A 90 -22.87 -0.83 -0.58
CA ALA A 90 -22.35 -1.92 -1.37
C ALA A 90 -21.36 -1.49 -2.48
N SER A 91 -21.36 -0.23 -2.90
CA SER A 91 -20.88 0.06 -4.26
C SER A 91 -19.74 1.05 -4.41
N ASP A 92 -19.29 1.73 -3.38
CA ASP A 92 -18.35 2.82 -3.61
C ASP A 92 -16.93 2.32 -3.92
N GLY A 93 -16.53 1.13 -3.43
CA GLY A 93 -15.23 0.54 -3.73
C GLY A 93 -14.03 1.44 -3.42
N LYS A 94 -14.25 2.55 -2.73
CA LYS A 94 -13.24 3.53 -2.38
C LYS A 94 -13.05 3.55 -0.88
N ILE A 95 -11.80 3.50 -0.47
CA ILE A 95 -11.43 3.61 0.93
C ILE A 95 -10.26 4.59 1.07
N ARG A 96 -10.03 5.04 2.28
CA ARG A 96 -8.86 5.83 2.62
C ARG A 96 -8.09 5.10 3.70
N ILE A 97 -6.78 5.05 3.56
CA ILE A 97 -5.91 4.49 4.59
C ILE A 97 -4.97 5.56 5.13
N LYS A 98 -4.61 5.42 6.40
CA LYS A 98 -3.61 6.26 7.05
C LYS A 98 -2.46 5.36 7.47
N VAL A 99 -1.26 5.65 6.98
CA VAL A 99 -0.07 4.83 7.18
C VAL A 99 1.10 5.66 7.67
N LYS A 100 2.10 5.00 8.22
CA LYS A 100 3.37 5.62 8.59
C LYS A 100 4.30 5.74 7.38
N SER A 101 5.42 6.43 7.55
CA SER A 101 6.36 6.72 6.46
C SER A 101 6.98 5.47 5.82
N ASP A 102 7.26 4.44 6.59
CA ASP A 102 7.81 3.17 6.07
C ASP A 102 6.84 2.50 5.09
N ALA A 103 5.55 2.42 5.45
CA ALA A 103 4.52 1.90 4.57
C ALA A 103 4.34 2.77 3.33
N HIS A 104 4.40 4.10 3.48
CA HIS A 104 4.27 5.03 2.36
C HIS A 104 5.37 4.83 1.32
N GLU A 105 6.61 4.57 1.74
CA GLU A 105 7.71 4.31 0.82
C GLU A 105 7.46 3.08 -0.06
N LYS A 106 6.88 2.02 0.50
CA LYS A 106 6.52 0.83 -0.27
C LYS A 106 5.27 1.04 -1.12
N ILE A 107 4.31 1.82 -0.63
CA ILE A 107 3.08 2.10 -1.37
C ILE A 107 3.34 2.93 -2.62
N LYS A 108 4.34 3.81 -2.60
CA LYS A 108 4.75 4.57 -3.80
C LYS A 108 5.08 3.68 -5.00
N ILE A 109 5.62 2.51 -4.76
CA ILE A 109 6.12 1.60 -5.80
C ILE A 109 5.27 0.33 -5.91
N CYS A 110 4.18 0.23 -5.17
CA CYS A 110 3.35 -0.96 -5.17
C CYS A 110 2.50 -1.07 -6.42
N SER A 111 2.16 -2.31 -6.77
CA SER A 111 1.20 -2.59 -7.84
C SER A 111 -0.23 -2.65 -7.32
N ARG A 112 -0.41 -3.20 -6.13
CA ARG A 112 -1.73 -3.35 -5.50
C ARG A 112 -1.60 -3.45 -3.98
N ILE A 113 -2.71 -3.20 -3.29
CA ILE A 113 -2.81 -3.29 -1.84
C ILE A 113 -4.00 -4.17 -1.49
N GLU A 114 -3.81 -5.12 -0.57
CA GLU A 114 -4.89 -5.96 -0.07
C GLU A 114 -5.35 -5.43 1.29
N VAL A 115 -6.64 -5.13 1.40
CA VAL A 115 -7.29 -4.68 2.62
C VAL A 115 -8.54 -5.52 2.83
N ASP A 116 -8.65 -6.17 3.99
CA ASP A 116 -9.80 -7.03 4.33
C ASP A 116 -10.13 -8.04 3.22
N SER A 117 -9.11 -8.70 2.68
CA SER A 117 -9.22 -9.71 1.61
C SER A 117 -9.69 -9.16 0.25
N GLU A 118 -9.72 -7.85 0.07
CA GLU A 118 -10.05 -7.21 -1.20
C GLU A 118 -8.85 -6.45 -1.75
N LEU A 119 -8.70 -6.46 -3.06
CA LEU A 119 -7.58 -5.82 -3.75
C LEU A 119 -7.95 -4.39 -4.16
N TYR A 120 -7.03 -3.48 -3.89
CA TYR A 120 -7.16 -2.06 -4.20
C TYR A 120 -5.94 -1.54 -4.94
N VAL A 121 -6.13 -0.45 -5.65
CA VAL A 121 -5.04 0.32 -6.27
C VAL A 121 -5.06 1.75 -5.73
N VAL A 122 -3.91 2.41 -5.75
CA VAL A 122 -3.79 3.78 -5.28
C VAL A 122 -4.53 4.72 -6.22
N ASP A 123 -5.36 5.59 -5.64
CA ASP A 123 -6.14 6.56 -6.37
C ASP A 123 -5.78 7.98 -5.91
N GLY A 124 -4.94 8.65 -6.66
CA GLY A 124 -4.50 10.00 -6.39
C GLY A 124 -3.24 10.12 -5.55
N ASP A 125 -2.89 11.35 -5.24
CA ASP A 125 -1.68 11.68 -4.49
C ASP A 125 -1.90 11.53 -2.99
N PRO A 126 -0.89 11.05 -2.23
CA PRO A 126 -0.98 10.97 -0.77
C PRO A 126 -0.95 12.36 -0.15
N LYS A 127 -1.68 12.51 0.95
CA LYS A 127 -1.65 13.73 1.77
C LYS A 127 -0.82 13.48 3.02
N ILE A 128 0.03 14.43 3.33
CA ILE A 128 0.88 14.37 4.52
C ILE A 128 0.08 14.86 5.72
N ILE A 129 0.14 14.11 6.80
CA ILE A 129 -0.54 14.42 8.05
C ILE A 129 0.48 14.39 9.20
N GLY A 130 0.45 15.39 10.04
CA GLY A 130 1.26 15.46 11.24
C GLY A 130 1.26 16.88 11.81
N PRO A 131 1.30 17.03 13.14
CA PRO A 131 1.27 18.36 13.74
C PRO A 131 2.58 19.14 13.56
N PHE A 132 3.71 18.46 13.43
CA PHE A 132 5.03 19.07 13.33
C PHE A 132 5.82 18.61 12.11
N ASP A 133 5.74 17.31 11.81
CA ASP A 133 6.48 16.64 10.73
C ASP A 133 5.57 15.77 9.90
N SER A 134 6.09 15.26 8.80
CA SER A 134 5.39 14.25 7.97
C SER A 134 5.38 12.90 8.69
N GLN A 135 4.49 12.76 9.64
CA GLN A 135 4.40 11.55 10.47
C GLN A 135 3.53 10.45 9.84
N PHE A 136 2.42 10.87 9.24
CA PHE A 136 1.47 9.96 8.62
C PHE A 136 1.13 10.40 7.22
N PHE A 137 0.66 9.45 6.42
CA PHE A 137 0.24 9.68 5.05
C PHE A 137 -1.17 9.15 4.86
N SER A 138 -2.05 9.98 4.34
CA SER A 138 -3.41 9.60 3.98
C SER A 138 -3.47 9.29 2.49
N ILE A 139 -3.87 8.08 2.16
CA ILE A 139 -3.86 7.58 0.79
C ILE A 139 -5.25 7.09 0.44
N HIS A 140 -5.78 7.56 -0.69
CA HIS A 140 -7.03 7.07 -1.23
C HIS A 140 -6.79 5.85 -2.10
N LEU A 141 -7.63 4.85 -1.90
CA LEU A 141 -7.59 3.61 -2.66
C LEU A 141 -8.93 3.37 -3.34
N LYS A 142 -8.88 2.74 -4.51
CA LYS A 142 -10.08 2.28 -5.20
C LYS A 142 -9.96 0.78 -5.46
N ARG A 143 -11.11 0.09 -5.49
CA ARG A 143 -11.13 -1.36 -5.74
C ARG A 143 -10.56 -1.64 -7.13
N GLU A 144 -9.71 -2.67 -7.20
CA GLU A 144 -9.22 -3.18 -8.48
C GLU A 144 -10.34 -3.94 -9.18
N ASN A 145 -10.62 -3.54 -10.41
CA ASN A 145 -11.62 -4.21 -11.25
C ASN A 145 -11.01 -5.36 -12.03
#